data_6481e52f56d30f782e1c4e26e9eac1c4
#
_entry.id   6481e52f56d30f782e1c4e26e9eac1c4
#
_cell.length_a   1.000
_cell.length_b   1.000
_cell.length_c   1.000
_cell.angle_alpha   90.00
_cell.angle_beta   90.00
_cell.angle_gamma   90.00
#
_symmetry.space_group_name_H-M   'P 1'
#
loop_
_entity.id
_entity.type
_entity.pdbx_description
1 polymer ?
#
loop_
_entity_poly.entity_id
_entity_poly.type
_entity_poly.pdbx_seq_one_letter_code
_entity_poly.pdbx_strand_id
1 'polypeptide(L)'
;LKGYHYFADPIRYFLGDIFKRRKSIDTSFDRIRNSYLSGEPWKQIRFLMDVAEKYNLKSRFFFMGPSEHEMDSPYVIRYKRLLTNVVKEMKSRGHIVGFHPGYETFNNASEWKFQKEGLESVIGARVNVGRQHVLRYSTTITPKIWDDNKMKIDYTLTYPELIGFRSGTSREYNSYDLVNRKKLKLRQVNTLMMDTGIFGGKYKDMDLQSAVDETLDAIHTSKKYGGKAVILIHPAYMSNIEMQYYTKIVEGL
;
A
#
# COMPACT_ATOMS: atom_id res chain seq x y z
N LEU A 1 -8.84 18.71 15.46
CA LEU A 1 -7.62 18.76 14.64
C LEU A 1 -6.47 18.16 15.44
N LYS A 2 -6.36 16.82 15.49
CA LYS A 2 -5.18 16.17 16.06
C LYS A 2 -4.05 16.25 15.04
N GLY A 3 -3.21 17.29 15.20
CA GLY A 3 -2.10 17.55 14.31
C GLY A 3 -1.04 16.45 14.37
N TYR A 4 -0.61 15.98 13.22
CA TYR A 4 0.71 15.40 13.06
C TYR A 4 1.74 16.47 13.48
N HIS A 5 2.25 16.39 14.68
CA HIS A 5 3.35 17.22 15.11
C HIS A 5 4.64 16.54 14.69
N TYR A 6 5.36 17.12 13.76
CA TYR A 6 6.63 16.63 13.22
C TYR A 6 7.63 16.19 14.32
N PHE A 7 7.51 16.73 15.52
CA PHE A 7 8.33 16.37 16.70
C PHE A 7 7.67 15.37 17.66
N ALA A 8 6.34 15.25 17.69
CA ALA A 8 5.64 14.35 18.61
C ALA A 8 5.36 12.97 17.98
N ASP A 9 5.28 12.89 16.67
CA ASP A 9 4.99 11.64 15.97
C ASP A 9 6.09 10.58 16.14
N PRO A 10 7.40 10.88 16.06
CA PRO A 10 8.44 9.89 16.29
C PRO A 10 8.32 9.22 17.65
N ILE A 11 8.07 10.01 18.71
CA ILE A 11 7.92 9.50 20.08
C ILE A 11 6.64 8.64 20.18
N ARG A 12 5.55 9.11 19.63
CA ARG A 12 4.28 8.39 19.63
C ARG A 12 4.37 7.07 18.85
N TYR A 13 5.07 7.04 17.72
CA TYR A 13 5.31 5.83 16.95
C TYR A 13 6.23 4.89 17.68
N PHE A 14 7.30 5.39 18.31
CA PHE A 14 8.21 4.60 19.12
C PHE A 14 7.48 3.91 20.28
N LEU A 15 6.72 4.67 21.06
CA LEU A 15 5.91 4.12 22.14
C LEU A 15 4.85 3.14 21.62
N GLY A 16 4.20 3.46 20.49
CA GLY A 16 3.24 2.57 19.83
C GLY A 16 3.86 1.27 19.34
N ASP A 17 5.09 1.30 18.85
CA ASP A 17 5.81 0.11 18.42
C ASP A 17 6.16 -0.79 19.60
N ILE A 18 6.65 -0.22 20.69
CA ILE A 18 7.01 -0.99 21.89
C ILE A 18 5.75 -1.55 22.58
N PHE A 19 4.77 -0.68 22.89
CA PHE A 19 3.65 -1.06 23.74
C PHE A 19 2.49 -1.73 23.02
N LYS A 20 2.18 -1.30 21.78
CA LYS A 20 1.05 -1.86 21.02
C LYS A 20 1.46 -2.93 20.02
N ARG A 21 2.57 -2.72 19.31
CA ARG A 21 3.03 -3.64 18.24
C ARG A 21 4.09 -4.62 18.73
N ARG A 22 4.55 -4.49 19.97
CA ARG A 22 5.56 -5.36 20.63
C ARG A 22 6.83 -5.54 19.80
N LYS A 23 7.24 -4.50 19.07
CA LYS A 23 8.52 -4.49 18.33
C LYS A 23 9.69 -4.30 19.28
N SER A 24 10.89 -4.78 18.90
CA SER A 24 12.11 -4.51 19.66
C SER A 24 12.44 -3.01 19.68
N ILE A 25 13.20 -2.58 20.70
CA ILE A 25 13.67 -1.19 20.82
C ILE A 25 14.51 -0.81 19.60
N ASP A 26 15.41 -1.69 19.14
CA ASP A 26 16.27 -1.44 17.99
C ASP A 26 15.46 -1.26 16.69
N THR A 27 14.48 -2.13 16.45
CA THR A 27 13.59 -2.01 15.29
C THR A 27 12.80 -0.72 15.32
N SER A 28 12.33 -0.31 16.50
CA SER A 28 11.56 0.93 16.68
C SER A 28 12.43 2.17 16.47
N PHE A 29 13.68 2.12 16.95
CA PHE A 29 14.65 3.21 16.78
C PHE A 29 15.08 3.34 15.30
N ASP A 30 15.36 2.24 14.62
CA ASP A 30 15.70 2.21 13.19
C ASP A 30 14.60 2.82 12.32
N ARG A 31 13.34 2.53 12.64
CA ARG A 31 12.19 3.16 11.94
C ARG A 31 12.18 4.67 12.11
N ILE A 32 12.39 5.16 13.33
CA ILE A 32 12.45 6.61 13.57
C ILE A 32 13.62 7.22 12.82
N ARG A 33 14.79 6.63 12.90
CA ARG A 33 15.99 7.11 12.21
C ARG A 33 15.74 7.18 10.69
N ASN A 34 15.20 6.13 10.09
CA ASN A 34 14.98 6.06 8.65
C ASN A 34 13.82 6.95 8.18
N SER A 35 12.78 7.13 8.99
CA SER A 35 11.58 7.86 8.58
C SER A 35 11.62 9.36 8.94
N TYR A 36 12.27 9.73 10.05
CA TYR A 36 12.19 11.08 10.60
C TYR A 36 13.53 11.78 10.76
N LEU A 37 14.57 11.05 11.19
CA LEU A 37 15.87 11.66 11.50
C LEU A 37 16.79 11.75 10.27
N SER A 38 16.46 11.11 9.16
CA SER A 38 17.27 11.16 7.94
C SER A 38 17.27 12.52 7.25
N GLY A 39 16.39 13.44 7.63
CA GLY A 39 16.24 14.75 6.99
C GLY A 39 15.70 14.71 5.55
N GLU A 40 15.47 13.52 4.99
CA GLU A 40 14.98 13.33 3.63
C GLU A 40 13.54 12.83 3.65
N PRO A 41 12.55 13.71 3.44
CA PRO A 41 11.19 13.27 3.23
C PRO A 41 11.15 12.27 2.07
N TRP A 42 10.38 11.19 2.22
CA TRP A 42 10.21 10.17 1.19
C TRP A 42 11.45 9.29 0.90
N LYS A 43 12.42 9.23 1.81
CA LYS A 43 13.61 8.38 1.66
C LYS A 43 13.24 6.91 1.39
N GLN A 44 12.27 6.37 2.13
CA GLN A 44 11.82 4.98 1.94
C GLN A 44 11.15 4.78 0.57
N ILE A 45 10.44 5.77 0.06
CA ILE A 45 9.84 5.70 -1.27
C ILE A 45 10.93 5.67 -2.34
N ARG A 46 11.97 6.51 -2.21
CA ARG A 46 13.11 6.48 -3.13
C ARG A 46 13.85 5.15 -3.07
N PHE A 47 14.10 4.63 -1.87
CA PHE A 47 14.67 3.30 -1.70
C PHE A 47 13.86 2.21 -2.43
N LEU A 48 12.52 2.21 -2.31
CA LEU A 48 11.66 1.24 -3.01
C LEU A 48 11.75 1.40 -4.54
N MET A 49 11.85 2.64 -5.04
CA MET A 49 12.05 2.88 -6.47
C MET A 49 13.41 2.38 -6.95
N ASP A 50 14.47 2.72 -6.22
CA ASP A 50 15.86 2.38 -6.57
C ASP A 50 16.04 0.85 -6.64
N VAL A 51 15.53 0.12 -5.63
CA VAL A 51 15.60 -1.34 -5.61
C VAL A 51 14.77 -1.94 -6.75
N ALA A 52 13.54 -1.46 -6.98
CA ALA A 52 12.73 -1.97 -8.09
C ALA A 52 13.39 -1.74 -9.45
N GLU A 53 13.95 -0.57 -9.68
CA GLU A 53 14.59 -0.21 -10.95
C GLU A 53 15.85 -1.01 -11.24
N LYS A 54 16.64 -1.32 -10.21
CA LYS A 54 17.83 -2.19 -10.34
C LYS A 54 17.49 -3.54 -10.99
N TYR A 55 16.26 -4.01 -10.80
CA TYR A 55 15.76 -5.28 -11.34
C TYR A 55 14.72 -5.09 -12.46
N ASN A 56 14.71 -3.94 -13.14
CA ASN A 56 13.79 -3.61 -14.23
C ASN A 56 12.30 -3.69 -13.86
N LEU A 57 11.97 -3.48 -12.59
CA LEU A 57 10.60 -3.46 -12.09
C LEU A 57 10.08 -2.03 -11.91
N LYS A 58 8.77 -1.88 -11.92
CA LYS A 58 8.09 -0.62 -11.62
C LYS A 58 7.08 -0.80 -10.50
N SER A 59 7.24 0.01 -9.46
CA SER A 59 6.36 0.03 -8.28
C SER A 59 5.08 0.81 -8.55
N ARG A 60 4.06 0.52 -7.74
CA ARG A 60 2.80 1.27 -7.70
C ARG A 60 2.66 1.92 -6.34
N PHE A 61 2.53 3.24 -6.32
CA PHE A 61 2.39 4.02 -5.09
C PHE A 61 0.98 4.57 -4.98
N PHE A 62 0.27 4.23 -3.91
CA PHE A 62 -1.11 4.65 -3.70
C PHE A 62 -1.18 5.71 -2.61
N PHE A 63 -1.80 6.84 -2.94
CA PHE A 63 -1.92 7.99 -2.05
C PHE A 63 -3.38 8.22 -1.67
N MET A 64 -3.59 8.60 -0.40
CA MET A 64 -4.89 9.00 0.09
C MET A 64 -5.33 10.33 -0.51
N GLY A 65 -6.63 10.52 -0.60
CA GLY A 65 -7.24 11.84 -0.84
C GLY A 65 -7.34 12.66 0.45
N PRO A 66 -7.94 13.85 0.38
CA PRO A 66 -8.27 14.63 1.58
C PRO A 66 -9.28 13.84 2.44
N SER A 67 -8.96 13.70 3.73
CA SER A 67 -9.83 13.04 4.72
C SER A 67 -9.58 13.63 6.08
N GLU A 68 -10.63 13.73 6.91
CA GLU A 68 -10.56 14.12 8.31
C GLU A 68 -10.77 12.94 9.26
N HIS A 69 -10.98 11.74 8.73
CA HIS A 69 -11.19 10.54 9.54
C HIS A 69 -9.91 10.17 10.31
N GLU A 70 -10.06 9.76 11.57
CA GLU A 70 -8.92 9.49 12.47
C GLU A 70 -7.99 8.35 12.00
N MET A 71 -8.52 7.42 11.22
CA MET A 71 -7.75 6.31 10.64
C MET A 71 -6.97 6.72 9.41
N ASP A 72 -7.27 7.87 8.81
CA ASP A 72 -6.66 8.34 7.57
C ASP A 72 -5.52 9.33 7.83
N SER A 73 -4.65 9.47 6.84
CA SER A 73 -3.50 10.39 6.93
C SER A 73 -3.75 11.67 6.13
N PRO A 74 -3.76 12.86 6.77
CA PRO A 74 -4.10 14.13 6.12
C PRO A 74 -2.95 14.75 5.30
N TYR A 75 -1.97 13.95 4.85
CA TYR A 75 -0.77 14.48 4.18
C TYR A 75 -1.06 15.20 2.86
N VAL A 76 -2.12 14.85 2.14
CA VAL A 76 -2.53 15.52 0.90
C VAL A 76 -2.87 17.00 1.15
N ILE A 77 -3.51 17.29 2.27
CA ILE A 77 -3.85 18.66 2.64
C ILE A 77 -2.61 19.40 3.16
N ARG A 78 -1.81 18.75 4.02
CA ARG A 78 -0.70 19.38 4.75
C ARG A 78 0.58 19.54 3.94
N TYR A 79 0.88 18.59 3.07
CA TYR A 79 2.15 18.50 2.36
C TYR A 79 1.98 18.53 0.85
N LYS A 80 0.99 19.30 0.35
CA LYS A 80 0.63 19.41 -1.07
C LYS A 80 1.84 19.56 -2.00
N ARG A 81 2.70 20.55 -1.73
CA ARG A 81 3.88 20.82 -2.57
C ARG A 81 4.86 19.65 -2.59
N LEU A 82 5.10 19.06 -1.41
CA LEU A 82 6.01 17.93 -1.27
C LEU A 82 5.48 16.68 -1.98
N LEU A 83 4.17 16.39 -1.82
CA LEU A 83 3.50 15.31 -2.52
C LEU A 83 3.56 15.50 -4.05
N THR A 84 3.29 16.71 -4.54
CA THR A 84 3.38 17.00 -5.98
C THR A 84 4.78 16.73 -6.52
N ASN A 85 5.83 17.10 -5.80
CA ASN A 85 7.21 16.88 -6.22
C ASN A 85 7.56 15.39 -6.27
N VAL A 86 7.22 14.62 -5.23
CA VAL A 86 7.52 13.18 -5.21
C VAL A 86 6.72 12.42 -6.27
N VAL A 87 5.47 12.82 -6.53
CA VAL A 87 4.67 12.22 -7.61
C VAL A 87 5.26 12.52 -8.99
N LYS A 88 5.79 13.73 -9.21
CA LYS A 88 6.52 14.05 -10.44
C LYS A 88 7.76 13.17 -10.61
N GLU A 89 8.54 13.01 -9.54
CA GLU A 89 9.71 12.11 -9.52
C GLU A 89 9.32 10.67 -9.84
N MET A 90 8.30 10.12 -9.18
CA MET A 90 7.79 8.76 -9.45
C MET A 90 7.42 8.56 -10.92
N LYS A 91 6.67 9.51 -11.49
CA LYS A 91 6.24 9.44 -12.89
C LYS A 91 7.38 9.57 -13.87
N SER A 92 8.34 10.47 -13.64
CA SER A 92 9.51 10.62 -14.50
C SER A 92 10.39 9.37 -14.52
N ARG A 93 10.38 8.61 -13.43
CA ARG A 93 11.06 7.31 -13.29
C ARG A 93 10.21 6.13 -13.78
N GLY A 94 9.01 6.36 -14.32
CA GLY A 94 8.12 5.34 -14.89
C GLY A 94 7.32 4.52 -13.88
N HIS A 95 7.27 4.94 -12.61
CA HIS A 95 6.42 4.31 -11.60
C HIS A 95 4.96 4.74 -11.75
N ILE A 96 4.04 3.93 -11.23
CA ILE A 96 2.61 4.17 -11.29
C ILE A 96 2.13 4.82 -10.00
N VAL A 97 1.37 5.89 -10.14
CA VAL A 97 0.70 6.56 -9.02
C VAL A 97 -0.79 6.25 -9.07
N GLY A 98 -1.37 5.88 -7.94
CA GLY A 98 -2.76 5.51 -7.81
C GLY A 98 -3.41 6.05 -6.54
N PHE A 99 -4.64 5.63 -6.31
CA PHE A 99 -5.51 6.12 -5.26
C PHE A 99 -5.62 5.13 -4.10
N HIS A 100 -5.56 5.63 -2.88
CA HIS A 100 -5.81 4.91 -1.63
C HIS A 100 -7.03 5.51 -0.94
N PRO A 101 -8.25 5.10 -1.32
CA PRO A 101 -9.48 5.63 -0.73
C PRO A 101 -9.49 5.45 0.78
N GLY A 102 -9.93 6.46 1.52
CA GLY A 102 -9.91 6.48 2.97
C GLY A 102 -10.90 5.50 3.63
N TYR A 103 -10.90 5.49 4.96
CA TYR A 103 -11.56 4.48 5.78
C TYR A 103 -13.07 4.36 5.50
N GLU A 104 -13.80 5.47 5.40
CA GLU A 104 -15.26 5.48 5.23
C GLU A 104 -15.74 5.42 3.76
N THR A 105 -14.82 5.25 2.81
CA THR A 105 -15.18 5.33 1.39
C THR A 105 -15.67 4.02 0.78
N PHE A 106 -15.43 2.87 1.40
CA PHE A 106 -15.69 1.54 0.81
C PHE A 106 -17.17 1.30 0.43
N ASN A 107 -18.11 2.01 1.07
CA ASN A 107 -19.55 1.96 0.81
C ASN A 107 -20.18 3.36 0.65
N ASN A 108 -19.37 4.41 0.55
CA ASN A 108 -19.81 5.79 0.40
C ASN A 108 -19.25 6.39 -0.91
N ALA A 109 -20.06 6.39 -1.95
CA ALA A 109 -19.66 6.83 -3.30
C ALA A 109 -19.32 8.32 -3.37
N SER A 110 -20.02 9.18 -2.62
CA SER A 110 -19.76 10.62 -2.61
C SER A 110 -18.44 10.96 -1.96
N GLU A 111 -18.14 10.37 -0.81
CA GLU A 111 -16.87 10.55 -0.11
C GLU A 111 -15.71 9.97 -0.92
N TRP A 112 -15.91 8.80 -1.52
CA TRP A 112 -14.93 8.18 -2.40
C TRP A 112 -14.54 9.08 -3.57
N LYS A 113 -15.55 9.66 -4.24
CA LYS A 113 -15.37 10.59 -5.37
C LYS A 113 -14.67 11.87 -4.93
N PHE A 114 -15.13 12.47 -3.81
CA PHE A 114 -14.52 13.67 -3.24
C PHE A 114 -13.02 13.48 -2.97
N GLN A 115 -12.65 12.40 -2.31
CA GLN A 115 -11.25 12.10 -2.00
C GLN A 115 -10.41 11.86 -3.26
N LYS A 116 -10.95 11.15 -4.26
CA LYS A 116 -10.26 10.93 -5.53
C LYS A 116 -9.99 12.24 -6.26
N GLU A 117 -11.01 13.06 -6.44
CA GLU A 117 -10.90 14.37 -7.12
C GLU A 117 -9.94 15.30 -6.38
N GLY A 118 -9.96 15.29 -5.05
CA GLY A 118 -9.02 16.02 -4.22
C GLY A 118 -7.57 15.60 -4.41
N LEU A 119 -7.29 14.28 -4.46
CA LEU A 119 -5.95 13.78 -4.79
C LEU A 119 -5.54 14.21 -6.21
N GLU A 120 -6.39 13.98 -7.21
CA GLU A 120 -6.11 14.31 -8.62
C GLU A 120 -5.81 15.80 -8.81
N SER A 121 -6.54 16.67 -8.10
CA SER A 121 -6.29 18.13 -8.09
C SER A 121 -4.89 18.46 -7.55
N VAL A 122 -4.45 17.77 -6.49
CA VAL A 122 -3.14 18.02 -5.87
C VAL A 122 -2.00 17.54 -6.75
N ILE A 123 -2.12 16.35 -7.33
CA ILE A 123 -1.04 15.74 -8.12
C ILE A 123 -1.06 16.15 -9.60
N GLY A 124 -2.10 16.88 -10.03
CA GLY A 124 -2.25 17.35 -11.42
C GLY A 124 -2.40 16.21 -12.42
N ALA A 125 -2.98 15.08 -12.04
CA ALA A 125 -3.15 13.94 -12.94
C ALA A 125 -4.26 12.99 -12.47
N ARG A 126 -4.93 12.35 -13.42
CA ARG A 126 -5.92 11.32 -13.13
C ARG A 126 -5.25 10.03 -12.65
N VAL A 127 -5.93 9.34 -11.73
CA VAL A 127 -5.55 8.02 -11.24
C VAL A 127 -6.65 7.01 -11.57
N ASN A 128 -6.25 5.80 -11.93
CA ASN A 128 -7.19 4.75 -12.35
C ASN A 128 -6.86 3.36 -11.80
N VAL A 129 -5.93 3.30 -10.86
CA VAL A 129 -5.58 2.09 -10.11
C VAL A 129 -5.49 2.45 -8.63
N GLY A 130 -5.70 1.48 -7.75
CA GLY A 130 -5.61 1.77 -6.31
C GLY A 130 -5.88 0.58 -5.41
N ARG A 131 -5.99 0.87 -4.12
CA ARG A 131 -6.26 -0.09 -3.04
C ARG A 131 -7.02 0.61 -1.93
N GLN A 132 -8.10 0.02 -1.45
CA GLN A 132 -8.90 0.54 -0.35
C GLN A 132 -8.10 0.53 0.97
N HIS A 133 -8.23 1.59 1.76
CA HIS A 133 -7.59 1.69 3.07
C HIS A 133 -8.13 0.63 4.05
N VAL A 134 -7.22 0.05 4.85
CA VAL A 134 -7.51 -1.03 5.82
C VAL A 134 -8.23 -2.23 5.17
N LEU A 135 -8.08 -2.39 3.84
CA LEU A 135 -8.69 -3.48 3.05
C LEU A 135 -10.22 -3.58 3.22
N ARG A 136 -10.89 -2.48 3.61
CA ARG A 136 -12.36 -2.45 3.76
C ARG A 136 -13.02 -2.68 2.41
N TYR A 137 -13.98 -3.60 2.38
CA TYR A 137 -14.58 -4.01 1.11
C TYR A 137 -15.98 -4.57 1.32
N SER A 138 -16.95 -4.06 0.58
CA SER A 138 -18.27 -4.63 0.39
C SER A 138 -18.37 -5.22 -1.01
N THR A 139 -18.61 -6.52 -1.11
CA THR A 139 -18.69 -7.24 -2.39
C THR A 139 -19.79 -6.72 -3.31
N THR A 140 -20.84 -6.14 -2.75
CA THR A 140 -22.00 -5.60 -3.48
C THR A 140 -21.89 -4.12 -3.81
N ILE A 141 -21.05 -3.34 -3.10
CA ILE A 141 -21.01 -1.88 -3.21
C ILE A 141 -19.66 -1.38 -3.74
N THR A 142 -18.55 -1.80 -3.13
CA THR A 142 -17.22 -1.26 -3.42
C THR A 142 -16.84 -1.37 -4.91
N PRO A 143 -16.98 -2.55 -5.58
CA PRO A 143 -16.60 -2.67 -6.98
C PRO A 143 -17.37 -1.72 -7.90
N LYS A 144 -18.65 -1.51 -7.57
CA LYS A 144 -19.50 -0.61 -8.36
C LYS A 144 -19.05 0.85 -8.22
N ILE A 145 -18.74 1.32 -6.99
CA ILE A 145 -18.20 2.67 -6.78
C ILE A 145 -16.95 2.88 -7.62
N TRP A 146 -16.02 1.95 -7.62
CA TRP A 146 -14.78 2.02 -8.39
C TRP A 146 -15.02 2.03 -9.90
N ASP A 147 -15.90 1.16 -10.42
CA ASP A 147 -16.23 1.06 -11.84
C ASP A 147 -16.93 2.33 -12.36
N ASP A 148 -17.91 2.84 -11.61
CA ASP A 148 -18.64 4.08 -11.93
C ASP A 148 -17.69 5.28 -12.01
N ASN A 149 -16.63 5.31 -11.19
CA ASN A 149 -15.60 6.33 -11.19
C ASN A 149 -14.40 6.04 -12.10
N LYS A 150 -14.56 5.10 -13.06
CA LYS A 150 -13.59 4.80 -14.13
C LYS A 150 -12.24 4.27 -13.64
N MET A 151 -12.21 3.62 -12.48
CA MET A 151 -11.04 2.87 -12.07
C MET A 151 -10.87 1.63 -12.96
N LYS A 152 -9.63 1.28 -13.22
CA LYS A 152 -9.28 0.15 -14.08
C LYS A 152 -8.88 -1.10 -13.29
N ILE A 153 -8.15 -0.92 -12.20
CA ILE A 153 -7.61 -2.01 -11.40
C ILE A 153 -7.76 -1.69 -9.91
N ASP A 154 -8.30 -2.68 -9.19
CA ASP A 154 -8.35 -2.71 -7.73
C ASP A 154 -7.38 -3.76 -7.19
N TYR A 155 -6.53 -3.38 -6.23
CA TYR A 155 -5.56 -4.23 -5.54
C TYR A 155 -5.97 -4.52 -4.09
N THR A 156 -7.24 -4.33 -3.72
CA THR A 156 -7.69 -4.37 -2.32
C THR A 156 -7.68 -5.77 -1.72
N LEU A 157 -8.07 -6.80 -2.49
CA LEU A 157 -8.28 -8.12 -1.93
C LEU A 157 -6.96 -8.81 -1.57
N THR A 158 -6.74 -8.97 -0.26
CA THR A 158 -5.63 -9.71 0.35
C THR A 158 -6.02 -10.20 1.74
N TYR A 159 -5.24 -11.10 2.28
CA TYR A 159 -5.26 -11.42 3.70
C TYR A 159 -4.33 -10.47 4.46
N PRO A 160 -4.75 -9.86 5.58
CA PRO A 160 -3.87 -8.97 6.34
C PRO A 160 -2.75 -9.72 7.08
N GLU A 161 -2.92 -11.01 7.35
CA GLU A 161 -2.04 -11.79 8.23
C GLU A 161 -1.41 -13.02 7.55
N LEU A 162 -1.77 -13.31 6.30
CA LEU A 162 -1.37 -14.53 5.59
C LEU A 162 -0.79 -14.23 4.22
N ILE A 163 0.17 -15.04 3.80
CA ILE A 163 0.57 -15.15 2.39
C ILE A 163 -0.48 -15.99 1.67
N GLY A 164 -1.08 -15.44 0.61
CA GLY A 164 -2.10 -16.13 -0.17
C GLY A 164 -3.09 -15.18 -0.85
N PHE A 165 -3.93 -15.74 -1.69
CA PHE A 165 -4.92 -14.98 -2.47
C PHE A 165 -6.32 -15.11 -1.87
N ARG A 166 -6.82 -14.02 -1.30
CA ARG A 166 -8.14 -13.99 -0.61
C ARG A 166 -9.31 -14.42 -1.52
N SER A 167 -9.22 -14.18 -2.81
CA SER A 167 -10.25 -14.63 -3.77
C SER A 167 -9.98 -16.01 -4.39
N GLY A 168 -8.98 -16.77 -3.89
CA GLY A 168 -8.66 -18.11 -4.35
C GLY A 168 -7.94 -18.17 -5.70
N THR A 169 -7.50 -17.04 -6.26
CA THR A 169 -6.80 -17.01 -7.54
C THR A 169 -5.69 -15.95 -7.58
N SER A 170 -4.58 -16.30 -8.25
CA SER A 170 -3.51 -15.35 -8.59
C SER A 170 -3.74 -14.62 -9.92
N ARG A 171 -4.75 -15.02 -10.69
CA ARG A 171 -5.06 -14.40 -11.99
C ARG A 171 -5.92 -13.16 -11.79
N GLU A 172 -5.71 -12.16 -12.65
CA GLU A 172 -6.61 -11.01 -12.68
C GLU A 172 -7.95 -11.40 -13.32
N TYR A 173 -9.03 -10.82 -12.82
CA TYR A 173 -10.37 -11.03 -13.33
C TYR A 173 -11.18 -9.75 -13.30
N ASN A 174 -12.25 -9.68 -14.07
CA ASN A 174 -13.20 -8.58 -13.99
C ASN A 174 -14.04 -8.71 -12.72
N SER A 175 -14.18 -7.62 -11.99
CA SER A 175 -15.16 -7.53 -10.91
C SER A 175 -16.58 -7.72 -11.43
N TYR A 176 -17.48 -8.10 -10.55
CA TYR A 176 -18.86 -8.41 -10.91
C TYR A 176 -19.83 -7.63 -10.01
N ASP A 177 -20.83 -7.00 -10.60
CA ASP A 177 -21.92 -6.36 -9.89
C ASP A 177 -22.94 -7.46 -9.51
N LEU A 178 -22.93 -7.87 -8.26
CA LEU A 178 -23.80 -8.93 -7.75
C LEU A 178 -25.27 -8.50 -7.70
N VAL A 179 -25.55 -7.22 -7.57
CA VAL A 179 -26.91 -6.67 -7.48
C VAL A 179 -27.54 -6.65 -8.88
N ASN A 180 -26.86 -6.11 -9.86
CA ASN A 180 -27.36 -5.99 -11.23
C ASN A 180 -26.94 -7.15 -12.13
N ARG A 181 -26.27 -8.16 -11.58
CA ARG A 181 -25.84 -9.41 -12.26
C ARG A 181 -25.07 -9.15 -13.56
N LYS A 182 -24.10 -8.24 -13.52
CA LYS A 182 -23.31 -7.89 -14.71
C LYS A 182 -21.82 -7.78 -14.41
N LYS A 183 -21.03 -8.12 -15.42
CA LYS A 183 -19.58 -7.93 -15.43
C LYS A 183 -19.25 -6.44 -15.45
N LEU A 184 -18.34 -6.02 -14.58
CA LEU A 184 -17.80 -4.66 -14.53
C LEU A 184 -16.55 -4.53 -15.44
N LYS A 185 -16.20 -3.28 -15.76
CA LYS A 185 -14.93 -2.97 -16.45
C LYS A 185 -13.74 -2.99 -15.50
N LEU A 186 -14.00 -2.74 -14.21
CA LEU A 186 -13.01 -2.84 -13.15
C LEU A 186 -12.40 -4.24 -13.10
N ARG A 187 -11.08 -4.33 -13.08
CA ARG A 187 -10.35 -5.59 -12.88
C ARG A 187 -9.83 -5.69 -11.46
N GLN A 188 -9.96 -6.85 -10.88
CA GLN A 188 -9.38 -7.22 -9.61
C GLN A 188 -8.02 -7.87 -9.84
N VAL A 189 -6.98 -7.37 -9.19
CA VAL A 189 -5.68 -8.00 -9.07
C VAL A 189 -5.43 -8.24 -7.60
N ASN A 190 -5.33 -9.50 -7.19
CA ASN A 190 -5.17 -9.84 -5.80
C ASN A 190 -3.77 -9.53 -5.30
N THR A 191 -3.69 -9.01 -4.09
CA THR A 191 -2.42 -8.84 -3.37
C THR A 191 -2.11 -10.14 -2.64
N LEU A 192 -0.89 -10.66 -2.82
CA LEU A 192 -0.42 -11.93 -2.27
C LEU A 192 -0.14 -11.84 -0.78
N MET A 193 0.51 -10.76 -0.36
CA MET A 193 0.94 -10.57 1.01
C MET A 193 1.09 -9.09 1.35
N MET A 194 1.12 -8.81 2.64
CA MET A 194 1.31 -7.48 3.23
C MET A 194 2.42 -7.55 4.28
N ASP A 195 3.33 -6.57 4.27
CA ASP A 195 4.46 -6.49 5.19
C ASP A 195 4.06 -6.58 6.67
N THR A 196 2.94 -5.99 7.05
CA THR A 196 2.44 -6.08 8.43
C THR A 196 2.02 -7.51 8.82
N GLY A 197 1.66 -8.36 7.87
CA GLY A 197 1.41 -9.79 8.10
C GLY A 197 2.70 -10.56 8.38
N ILE A 198 3.78 -10.18 7.68
CA ILE A 198 5.10 -10.81 7.87
C ILE A 198 5.72 -10.37 9.20
N PHE A 199 5.75 -9.06 9.47
CA PHE A 199 6.47 -8.51 10.63
C PHE A 199 5.62 -8.27 11.88
N GLY A 200 4.34 -8.52 11.84
CA GLY A 200 3.42 -8.30 12.97
C GLY A 200 2.28 -9.30 13.08
N GLY A 201 2.12 -10.17 12.09
CA GLY A 201 1.06 -11.17 12.01
C GLY A 201 1.54 -12.59 12.35
N LYS A 202 1.04 -13.56 11.59
CA LYS A 202 1.33 -14.98 11.75
C LYS A 202 2.83 -15.32 11.62
N TYR A 203 3.54 -14.60 10.78
CA TYR A 203 4.95 -14.86 10.44
C TYR A 203 5.94 -14.06 11.28
N LYS A 204 5.49 -13.30 12.31
CA LYS A 204 6.31 -12.38 13.11
C LYS A 204 7.53 -13.03 13.80
N ASP A 205 7.45 -14.32 14.09
CA ASP A 205 8.49 -15.07 14.78
C ASP A 205 9.41 -15.84 13.82
N MET A 206 9.20 -15.71 12.50
CA MET A 206 10.10 -16.26 11.49
C MET A 206 11.36 -15.41 11.39
N ASP A 207 12.48 -16.06 11.15
CA ASP A 207 13.69 -15.36 10.74
C ASP A 207 13.53 -14.75 9.34
N LEU A 208 14.39 -13.78 9.03
CA LEU A 208 14.30 -13.04 7.79
C LEU A 208 14.39 -13.96 6.55
N GLN A 209 15.27 -14.94 6.56
CA GLN A 209 15.46 -15.79 5.40
C GLN A 209 14.26 -16.70 5.17
N SER A 210 13.73 -17.32 6.21
CA SER A 210 12.50 -18.13 6.15
C SER A 210 11.31 -17.33 5.62
N ALA A 211 11.13 -16.08 6.06
CA ALA A 211 10.08 -15.19 5.57
C ALA A 211 10.25 -14.85 4.09
N VAL A 212 11.49 -14.67 3.63
CA VAL A 212 11.82 -14.44 2.21
C VAL A 212 11.49 -15.68 1.39
N ASP A 213 11.94 -16.85 1.84
CA ASP A 213 11.75 -18.12 1.11
C ASP A 213 10.26 -18.45 0.96
N GLU A 214 9.47 -18.34 2.03
CA GLU A 214 8.00 -18.54 1.99
C GLU A 214 7.32 -17.61 0.99
N THR A 215 7.76 -16.35 0.94
CA THR A 215 7.18 -15.36 0.01
C THR A 215 7.60 -15.64 -1.43
N LEU A 216 8.85 -15.97 -1.68
CA LEU A 216 9.36 -16.32 -3.02
C LEU A 216 8.71 -17.59 -3.56
N ASP A 217 8.52 -18.62 -2.74
CA ASP A 217 7.83 -19.86 -3.11
C ASP A 217 6.39 -19.57 -3.58
N ALA A 218 5.68 -18.72 -2.85
CA ALA A 218 4.33 -18.30 -3.23
C ALA A 218 4.31 -17.48 -4.54
N ILE A 219 5.31 -16.59 -4.74
CA ILE A 219 5.48 -15.82 -5.99
C ILE A 219 5.77 -16.75 -7.17
N HIS A 220 6.74 -17.65 -7.03
CA HIS A 220 7.13 -18.61 -8.08
C HIS A 220 5.98 -19.56 -8.42
N THR A 221 5.25 -20.03 -7.41
CA THR A 221 4.04 -20.83 -7.62
C THR A 221 3.00 -20.04 -8.41
N SER A 222 2.74 -18.79 -8.04
CA SER A 222 1.83 -17.92 -8.79
C SER A 222 2.26 -17.76 -10.26
N LYS A 223 3.54 -17.49 -10.49
CA LYS A 223 4.14 -17.36 -11.83
C LYS A 223 4.02 -18.64 -12.65
N LYS A 224 4.30 -19.80 -12.04
CA LYS A 224 4.17 -21.13 -12.67
C LYS A 224 2.76 -21.36 -13.25
N TYR A 225 1.72 -20.88 -12.58
CA TYR A 225 0.33 -21.03 -13.02
C TYR A 225 -0.19 -19.81 -13.82
N GLY A 226 0.70 -18.94 -14.30
CA GLY A 226 0.36 -17.78 -15.13
C GLY A 226 -0.40 -16.69 -14.40
N GLY A 227 -0.24 -16.62 -13.08
CA GLY A 227 -0.82 -15.60 -12.22
C GLY A 227 0.06 -14.37 -12.04
N LYS A 228 -0.42 -13.44 -11.23
CA LYS A 228 0.29 -12.23 -10.80
C LYS A 228 0.47 -12.25 -9.29
N ALA A 229 1.69 -12.03 -8.83
CA ALA A 229 1.98 -11.82 -7.42
C ALA A 229 2.18 -10.32 -7.16
N VAL A 230 1.41 -9.76 -6.26
CA VAL A 230 1.53 -8.37 -5.81
C VAL A 230 1.88 -8.39 -4.33
N ILE A 231 2.97 -7.75 -3.97
CA ILE A 231 3.34 -7.53 -2.56
C ILE A 231 2.96 -6.11 -2.14
N LEU A 232 2.48 -5.94 -0.92
CA LEU A 232 2.16 -4.65 -0.33
C LEU A 232 3.18 -4.30 0.74
N ILE A 233 3.79 -3.14 0.58
CA ILE A 233 4.77 -2.58 1.51
C ILE A 233 4.30 -1.20 1.95
N HIS A 234 4.39 -0.91 3.25
CA HIS A 234 4.09 0.40 3.83
C HIS A 234 5.39 1.18 4.08
N PRO A 235 5.74 2.16 3.24
CA PRO A 235 7.00 2.90 3.37
C PRO A 235 7.18 3.55 4.74
N ALA A 236 6.08 4.03 5.34
CA ALA A 236 6.11 4.69 6.65
C ALA A 236 6.55 3.80 7.81
N TYR A 237 6.62 2.49 7.60
CA TYR A 237 6.92 1.51 8.66
C TYR A 237 8.22 0.75 8.42
N MET A 238 9.00 1.13 7.41
CA MET A 238 10.21 0.39 7.05
C MET A 238 11.35 0.63 8.03
N SER A 239 11.72 -0.42 8.74
CA SER A 239 13.00 -0.56 9.44
C SER A 239 14.05 -1.18 8.53
N ASN A 240 15.28 -1.36 9.01
CA ASN A 240 16.35 -2.00 8.25
C ASN A 240 16.00 -3.44 7.84
N ILE A 241 15.32 -4.20 8.68
CA ILE A 241 14.94 -5.59 8.38
C ILE A 241 13.86 -5.63 7.28
N GLU A 242 12.89 -4.71 7.30
CA GLU A 242 11.87 -4.60 6.26
C GLU A 242 12.47 -4.17 4.93
N MET A 243 13.49 -3.29 4.96
CA MET A 243 14.25 -2.91 3.76
C MET A 243 15.06 -4.10 3.20
N GLN A 244 15.72 -4.88 4.04
CA GLN A 244 16.43 -6.10 3.63
C GLN A 244 15.46 -7.14 3.05
N TYR A 245 14.33 -7.36 3.70
CA TYR A 245 13.29 -8.26 3.23
C TYR A 245 12.83 -7.89 1.82
N TYR A 246 12.46 -6.62 1.60
CA TYR A 246 12.04 -6.15 0.29
C TYR A 246 13.14 -6.35 -0.77
N THR A 247 14.38 -6.01 -0.43
CA THR A 247 15.52 -6.18 -1.34
C THR A 247 15.68 -7.65 -1.74
N LYS A 248 15.71 -8.58 -0.78
CA LYS A 248 15.85 -10.02 -1.05
C LYS A 248 14.69 -10.59 -1.87
N ILE A 249 13.45 -10.16 -1.63
CA ILE A 249 12.31 -10.55 -2.47
C ILE A 249 12.51 -10.09 -3.91
N VAL A 250 12.91 -8.84 -4.13
CA VAL A 250 13.09 -8.30 -5.48
C VAL A 250 14.28 -8.94 -6.19
N GLU A 251 15.34 -9.29 -5.46
CA GLU A 251 16.50 -10.04 -5.97
C GLU A 251 16.14 -11.47 -6.41
N GLY A 252 15.17 -12.11 -5.77
CA GLY A 252 14.77 -13.49 -6.05
C GLY A 252 13.71 -13.65 -7.14
N LEU A 253 13.26 -12.55 -7.81
CA LEU A 253 12.23 -12.60 -8.87
C LEU A 253 12.80 -12.99 -10.23
#